data_a91cc812bb8d1427181a6fabf49ba2f7
#
_entry.id   a91cc812bb8d1427181a6fabf49ba2f7
#
_cell.length_a   1.000
_cell.length_b   1.000
_cell.length_c   1.000
_cell.angle_alpha   90.00
_cell.angle_beta   90.00
_cell.angle_gamma   90.00
#
_symmetry.space_group_name_H-M   'P 1'
#
loop_
_entity.id
_entity.type
_entity.pdbx_description
1 polymer ?
#
loop_
_entity_poly.entity_id
_entity_poly.type
_entity_poly.pdbx_seq_one_letter_code
_entity_poly.pdbx_strand_id
1 'polypeptide(L)'
;MRWLPEGALGKISRLEFLAHGAVDGFIAGRHKSARKGASVEFAEHRQYMPGDDLRLLDWKLVARSRRLYVREFVDETNLRATVVLDASGSMEYAGANSYEKLSKFDYARHVAALLSYLLVNQQDAVGFATYDTRLRNYIPAGGRPAQLKSVLELVDSL
;
A
#
# COMPACT_ATOMS: atom_id res chain seq x y z
N MET A 1 19.56 0.20 -5.89
CA MET A 1 18.50 1.21 -5.86
C MET A 1 19.06 2.53 -6.38
N ARG A 2 18.86 2.84 -7.66
CA ARG A 2 19.53 3.98 -8.31
C ARG A 2 18.64 4.48 -9.46
N TRP A 3 17.50 5.12 -9.09
CA TRP A 3 16.49 5.54 -10.06
C TRP A 3 15.98 6.97 -9.89
N LEU A 4 16.61 7.78 -9.03
CA LEU A 4 16.24 9.18 -8.84
C LEU A 4 17.39 10.10 -9.22
N PRO A 5 17.14 11.21 -9.97
CA PRO A 5 18.15 12.22 -10.25
C PRO A 5 18.59 12.92 -8.95
N GLU A 6 19.88 13.18 -8.81
CA GLU A 6 20.52 13.68 -7.57
C GLU A 6 19.94 15.00 -7.01
N GLY A 7 19.23 15.80 -7.79
CA GLY A 7 18.56 17.02 -7.33
C GLY A 7 17.16 16.82 -6.75
N ALA A 8 16.48 15.69 -7.04
CA ALA A 8 15.20 15.35 -6.46
C ALA A 8 15.30 14.69 -5.08
N LEU A 9 16.49 14.13 -4.77
CA LEU A 9 16.76 13.39 -3.53
C LEU A 9 16.70 14.26 -2.26
N GLY A 10 16.97 15.56 -2.34
CA GLY A 10 16.99 16.43 -1.17
C GLY A 10 15.62 16.70 -0.55
N LYS A 11 14.56 16.73 -1.36
CA LYS A 11 13.17 16.95 -0.88
C LYS A 11 12.42 15.63 -0.67
N ILE A 12 12.62 14.68 -1.57
CA ILE A 12 12.03 13.33 -1.49
C ILE A 12 12.66 12.53 -0.35
N SER A 13 13.95 12.71 -0.06
CA SER A 13 14.64 11.99 1.02
C SER A 13 14.07 12.26 2.39
N ARG A 14 13.48 13.44 2.63
CA ARG A 14 12.81 13.73 3.91
C ARG A 14 11.47 12.99 4.03
N LEU A 15 10.72 12.87 2.95
CA LEU A 15 9.47 12.10 2.89
C LEU A 15 9.73 10.59 2.87
N GLU A 16 10.75 10.13 2.13
CA GLU A 16 11.19 8.73 2.14
C GLU A 16 11.72 8.31 3.51
N PHE A 17 12.48 9.16 4.18
CA PHE A 17 13.02 8.85 5.52
C PHE A 17 11.92 8.76 6.57
N LEU A 18 10.92 9.65 6.51
CA LEU A 18 9.73 9.58 7.37
C LEU A 18 8.88 8.34 7.02
N ALA A 19 8.80 7.99 5.73
CA ALA A 19 8.10 6.79 5.27
C ALA A 19 8.78 5.50 5.73
N HIS A 20 10.10 5.40 5.58
CA HIS A 20 10.86 4.24 6.05
C HIS A 20 10.71 4.03 7.56
N GLY A 21 10.87 5.06 8.36
CA GLY A 21 10.78 4.94 9.82
C GLY A 21 9.37 4.57 10.33
N ALA A 22 8.31 5.06 9.65
CA ALA A 22 6.92 4.72 10.00
C ALA A 22 6.50 3.35 9.45
N VAL A 23 7.04 2.95 8.30
CA VAL A 23 6.66 1.73 7.57
C VAL A 23 7.36 0.49 8.14
N ASP A 24 8.62 0.58 8.58
CA ASP A 24 9.32 -0.56 9.20
C ASP A 24 8.61 -1.06 10.48
N GLY A 25 7.91 -0.16 11.19
CA GLY A 25 7.06 -0.53 12.34
C GLY A 25 5.71 -1.14 11.94
N PHE A 26 5.21 -0.87 10.73
CA PHE A 26 3.86 -1.27 10.28
C PHE A 26 3.87 -2.52 9.38
N ILE A 27 4.97 -2.81 8.68
CA ILE A 27 5.11 -3.95 7.75
C ILE A 27 5.12 -5.32 8.46
N ALA A 28 5.28 -5.36 9.79
CA ALA A 28 5.15 -6.61 10.55
C ALA A 28 3.73 -7.22 10.54
N GLY A 29 2.72 -6.49 10.07
CA GLY A 29 1.34 -6.93 9.94
C GLY A 29 0.95 -7.22 8.48
N ARG A 30 1.32 -8.39 7.94
CA ARG A 30 0.75 -8.86 6.67
C ARG A 30 -0.77 -8.91 6.80
N HIS A 31 -1.48 -8.10 6.04
CA HIS A 31 -2.93 -8.21 5.92
C HIS A 31 -3.27 -9.52 5.22
N LYS A 32 -3.68 -10.53 6.00
CA LYS A 32 -4.29 -11.74 5.44
C LYS A 32 -5.66 -11.35 4.90
N SER A 33 -5.79 -11.25 3.58
CA SER A 33 -7.09 -11.06 2.95
C SER A 33 -7.94 -12.33 3.11
N ALA A 34 -9.17 -12.18 3.57
CA ALA A 34 -10.14 -13.27 3.67
C ALA A 34 -10.84 -13.60 2.33
N ARG A 35 -10.45 -12.95 1.23
CA ARG A 35 -11.03 -13.17 -0.10
C ARG A 35 -10.19 -14.10 -0.94
N LYS A 36 -10.81 -15.16 -1.46
CA LYS A 36 -10.20 -16.10 -2.41
C LYS A 36 -10.12 -15.44 -3.78
N GLY A 37 -8.94 -15.06 -4.22
CA GLY A 37 -8.64 -14.53 -5.55
C GLY A 37 -8.03 -15.59 -6.49
N ALA A 38 -7.74 -15.21 -7.71
CA ALA A 38 -7.28 -16.12 -8.76
C ALA A 38 -5.78 -16.48 -8.69
N SER A 39 -4.99 -15.82 -7.85
CA SER A 39 -3.57 -16.12 -7.63
C SER A 39 -3.40 -16.66 -6.22
N VAL A 40 -3.07 -17.93 -6.12
CA VAL A 40 -3.07 -18.67 -4.86
C VAL A 40 -1.65 -19.17 -4.60
N GLU A 41 -0.95 -18.55 -3.65
CA GLU A 41 0.34 -19.04 -3.20
C GLU A 41 0.15 -20.04 -2.04
N PHE A 42 0.86 -21.17 -2.10
CA PHE A 42 0.83 -22.16 -1.03
C PHE A 42 1.42 -21.54 0.25
N ALA A 43 0.63 -21.54 1.33
CA ALA A 43 1.07 -21.03 2.63
C ALA A 43 1.58 -22.12 3.55
N GLU A 44 0.71 -23.04 3.90
CA GLU A 44 1.05 -24.09 4.87
C GLU A 44 0.13 -25.32 4.74
N HIS A 45 0.48 -26.38 5.45
CA HIS A 45 -0.39 -27.54 5.64
C HIS A 45 -1.07 -27.45 7.01
N ARG A 46 -2.38 -27.49 7.01
CA ARG A 46 -3.20 -27.61 8.22
C ARG A 46 -3.80 -28.99 8.34
N GLN A 47 -3.92 -29.51 9.54
CA GLN A 47 -4.62 -30.77 9.76
C GLN A 47 -6.09 -30.66 9.32
N TYR A 48 -6.58 -31.65 8.60
CA TYR A 48 -7.96 -31.73 8.11
C TYR A 48 -8.96 -31.68 9.27
N MET A 49 -10.01 -30.92 9.11
CA MET A 49 -11.16 -30.88 10.00
C MET A 49 -12.42 -31.28 9.24
N PRO A 50 -13.38 -32.01 9.87
CA PRO A 50 -14.65 -32.34 9.22
C PRO A 50 -15.34 -31.08 8.68
N GLY A 51 -15.64 -31.08 7.37
CA GLY A 51 -16.19 -29.94 6.64
C GLY A 51 -15.22 -29.24 5.69
N ASP A 52 -13.91 -29.54 5.77
CA ASP A 52 -12.94 -29.02 4.80
C ASP A 52 -13.14 -29.62 3.40
N ASP A 53 -12.82 -28.86 2.37
CA ASP A 53 -12.92 -29.33 0.98
C ASP A 53 -11.84 -30.39 0.70
N LEU A 54 -12.28 -31.61 0.35
CA LEU A 54 -11.43 -32.75 0.05
C LEU A 54 -10.49 -32.52 -1.16
N ARG A 55 -10.80 -31.55 -2.01
CA ARG A 55 -9.93 -31.16 -3.16
C ARG A 55 -8.62 -30.53 -2.69
N LEU A 56 -8.60 -29.96 -1.51
CA LEU A 56 -7.43 -29.33 -0.92
C LEU A 56 -6.54 -30.31 -0.16
N LEU A 57 -6.92 -31.59 -0.03
CA LEU A 57 -6.11 -32.62 0.61
C LEU A 57 -4.80 -32.81 -0.14
N ASP A 58 -3.69 -32.83 0.60
CA ASP A 58 -2.39 -33.21 0.06
C ASP A 58 -2.19 -34.74 0.14
N TRP A 59 -2.59 -35.42 -0.92
CA TRP A 59 -2.50 -36.89 -0.99
C TRP A 59 -1.07 -37.42 -0.87
N LYS A 60 -0.05 -36.61 -1.26
CA LYS A 60 1.36 -37.01 -1.11
C LYS A 60 1.77 -36.98 0.36
N LEU A 61 1.30 -35.98 1.11
CA LEU A 61 1.58 -35.89 2.53
C LEU A 61 0.78 -36.93 3.31
N VAL A 62 -0.46 -37.20 2.94
CA VAL A 62 -1.29 -38.28 3.51
C VAL A 62 -0.59 -39.65 3.39
N ALA A 63 -0.06 -39.97 2.20
CA ALA A 63 0.64 -41.21 1.95
C ALA A 63 1.89 -41.42 2.82
N ARG A 64 2.57 -40.32 3.20
CA ARG A 64 3.79 -40.35 4.01
C ARG A 64 3.52 -40.33 5.52
N SER A 65 2.55 -39.51 5.95
CA SER A 65 2.31 -39.22 7.37
C SER A 65 1.17 -40.05 7.97
N ARG A 66 0.36 -40.69 7.13
CA ARG A 66 -0.91 -41.37 7.52
C ARG A 66 -1.90 -40.45 8.25
N ARG A 67 -1.77 -39.14 8.07
CA ARG A 67 -2.65 -38.11 8.61
C ARG A 67 -3.20 -37.24 7.49
N LEU A 68 -4.41 -36.78 7.62
CA LEU A 68 -5.06 -35.93 6.64
C LEU A 68 -4.60 -34.48 6.84
N TYR A 69 -4.03 -33.90 5.80
CA TYR A 69 -3.63 -32.49 5.74
C TYR A 69 -4.25 -31.81 4.55
N VAL A 70 -4.74 -30.60 4.80
CA VAL A 70 -5.28 -29.69 3.77
C VAL A 70 -4.21 -28.65 3.45
N ARG A 71 -4.07 -28.33 2.18
CA ARG A 71 -3.24 -27.21 1.74
C ARG A 71 -3.99 -25.92 1.97
N GLU A 72 -3.42 -25.05 2.79
CA GLU A 72 -3.88 -23.66 2.93
C GLU A 72 -3.13 -22.77 1.94
N PHE A 73 -3.86 -21.89 1.33
CA PHE A 73 -3.35 -20.96 0.34
C PHE A 73 -3.64 -19.54 0.82
N VAL A 74 -2.67 -18.65 0.62
CA VAL A 74 -2.84 -17.21 0.86
C VAL A 74 -3.08 -16.54 -0.48
N ASP A 75 -4.17 -15.82 -0.58
CA ASP A 75 -4.43 -14.97 -1.74
C ASP A 75 -3.56 -13.71 -1.64
N GLU A 76 -2.62 -13.56 -2.56
CA GLU A 76 -2.03 -12.25 -2.84
C GLU A 76 -3.04 -11.45 -3.67
N THR A 77 -3.82 -10.62 -3.01
CA THR A 77 -4.70 -9.67 -3.70
C THR A 77 -3.94 -8.37 -3.95
N ASN A 78 -3.67 -8.06 -5.21
CA ASN A 78 -3.19 -6.74 -5.60
C ASN A 78 -4.31 -5.72 -5.40
N LEU A 79 -4.21 -4.93 -4.35
CA LEU A 79 -5.15 -3.83 -4.08
C LEU A 79 -4.95 -2.74 -5.15
N ARG A 80 -6.05 -2.19 -5.63
CA ARG A 80 -6.05 -0.96 -6.45
C ARG A 80 -6.64 0.17 -5.64
N ALA A 81 -5.79 1.04 -5.12
CA ALA A 81 -6.19 2.15 -4.28
C ALA A 81 -5.99 3.48 -5.01
N THR A 82 -6.88 4.44 -4.78
CA THR A 82 -6.68 5.83 -5.22
C THR A 82 -6.68 6.71 -3.97
N VAL A 83 -5.56 7.39 -3.75
CA VAL A 83 -5.45 8.41 -2.70
C VAL A 83 -6.09 9.68 -3.20
N VAL A 84 -7.08 10.18 -2.47
CA VAL A 84 -7.81 11.41 -2.83
C VAL A 84 -7.48 12.49 -1.83
N LEU A 85 -6.89 13.59 -2.30
CA LEU A 85 -6.49 14.73 -1.48
C LEU A 85 -7.45 15.91 -1.68
N ASP A 86 -8.02 16.38 -0.58
CA ASP A 86 -8.78 17.63 -0.55
C ASP A 86 -7.82 18.82 -0.66
N ALA A 87 -8.01 19.65 -1.68
CA ALA A 87 -7.27 20.88 -1.93
C ALA A 87 -8.16 22.13 -1.82
N SER A 88 -9.26 22.03 -1.07
CA SER A 88 -10.14 23.17 -0.83
C SER A 88 -9.48 24.23 0.06
N GLY A 89 -9.93 25.49 -0.04
CA GLY A 89 -9.34 26.59 0.73
C GLY A 89 -9.39 26.40 2.25
N SER A 90 -10.28 25.56 2.78
CA SER A 90 -10.30 25.21 4.21
C SER A 90 -9.09 24.39 4.68
N MET A 91 -8.37 23.80 3.74
CA MET A 91 -7.15 23.02 4.01
C MET A 91 -5.90 23.90 4.23
N GLU A 92 -5.95 25.17 3.86
CA GLU A 92 -4.87 26.14 4.15
C GLU A 92 -4.76 26.51 5.62
N TYR A 93 -5.75 26.14 6.43
CA TYR A 93 -5.76 26.44 7.85
C TYR A 93 -4.56 25.80 8.57
N ALA A 94 -3.72 26.65 9.16
CA ALA A 94 -2.69 26.29 10.11
C ALA A 94 -3.16 26.66 11.51
N GLY A 95 -3.24 25.69 12.44
CA GLY A 95 -3.67 25.96 13.82
C GLY A 95 -2.80 27.00 14.52
N ALA A 96 -3.38 27.80 15.40
CA ALA A 96 -2.68 28.86 16.11
C ALA A 96 -1.51 28.39 16.99
N ASN A 97 -1.48 27.11 17.37
CA ASN A 97 -0.50 26.47 18.25
C ASN A 97 0.41 25.45 17.55
N SER A 98 0.45 25.41 16.22
CA SER A 98 1.33 24.46 15.54
C SER A 98 2.78 24.94 15.63
N TYR A 99 3.62 24.20 16.32
CA TYR A 99 5.06 24.47 16.46
C TYR A 99 5.79 24.51 15.11
N GLU A 100 5.23 23.93 14.06
CA GLU A 100 5.84 23.86 12.72
C GLU A 100 5.10 24.69 11.65
N LYS A 101 4.05 25.43 12.00
CA LYS A 101 3.23 26.22 11.05
C LYS A 101 2.77 25.44 9.80
N LEU A 102 2.68 24.12 9.91
CA LEU A 102 2.17 23.27 8.83
C LEU A 102 0.67 23.47 8.68
N SER A 103 0.22 23.75 7.47
CA SER A 103 -1.21 23.76 7.14
C SER A 103 -1.77 22.34 7.19
N LYS A 104 -3.09 22.21 7.28
CA LYS A 104 -3.76 20.89 7.10
C LYS A 104 -3.38 20.28 5.75
N PHE A 105 -3.27 21.12 4.72
CA PHE A 105 -2.89 20.72 3.38
C PHE A 105 -1.49 20.12 3.34
N ASP A 106 -0.50 20.81 3.94
CA ASP A 106 0.87 20.28 3.99
C ASP A 106 0.93 18.94 4.71
N TYR A 107 0.23 18.81 5.85
CA TYR A 107 0.15 17.56 6.56
C TYR A 107 -0.48 16.45 5.71
N ALA A 108 -1.60 16.75 5.04
CA ALA A 108 -2.30 15.80 4.19
C ALA A 108 -1.45 15.37 2.97
N ARG A 109 -0.66 16.28 2.39
CA ARG A 109 0.33 15.97 1.34
C ARG A 109 1.37 14.96 1.82
N HIS A 110 1.90 15.14 3.02
CA HIS A 110 2.87 14.20 3.60
C HIS A 110 2.24 12.82 3.81
N VAL A 111 1.03 12.76 4.36
CA VAL A 111 0.31 11.50 4.56
C VAL A 111 0.00 10.83 3.22
N ALA A 112 -0.42 11.59 2.20
CA ALA A 112 -0.71 11.06 0.87
C ALA A 112 0.54 10.45 0.20
N ALA A 113 1.70 11.11 0.32
CA ALA A 113 2.97 10.59 -0.17
C ALA A 113 3.37 9.29 0.54
N LEU A 114 3.22 9.24 1.88
CA LEU A 114 3.49 8.08 2.71
C LEU A 114 2.63 6.87 2.32
N LEU A 115 1.32 7.08 2.20
CA LEU A 115 0.37 6.02 1.81
C LEU A 115 0.67 5.49 0.40
N SER A 116 0.98 6.40 -0.53
CA SER A 116 1.34 6.00 -1.91
C SER A 116 2.61 5.16 -1.94
N TYR A 117 3.62 5.53 -1.16
CA TYR A 117 4.85 4.77 -1.02
C TYR A 117 4.61 3.39 -0.40
N LEU A 118 3.80 3.32 0.67
CA LEU A 118 3.44 2.07 1.34
C LEU A 118 2.75 1.09 0.37
N LEU A 119 1.74 1.57 -0.36
CA LEU A 119 0.98 0.76 -1.33
C LEU A 119 1.90 0.16 -2.40
N VAL A 120 2.79 0.98 -2.98
CA VAL A 120 3.73 0.48 -4.00
C VAL A 120 4.73 -0.52 -3.44
N ASN A 121 5.20 -0.32 -2.19
CA ASN A 121 6.08 -1.29 -1.55
C ASN A 121 5.39 -2.63 -1.24
N GLN A 122 4.07 -2.60 -1.04
CA GLN A 122 3.24 -3.80 -0.89
C GLN A 122 2.87 -4.45 -2.24
N GLN A 123 3.43 -3.92 -3.34
CA GLN A 123 3.12 -4.33 -4.71
C GLN A 123 1.67 -4.05 -5.13
N ASP A 124 1.00 -3.15 -4.41
CA ASP A 124 -0.34 -2.68 -4.74
C ASP A 124 -0.32 -1.60 -5.83
N ALA A 125 -1.45 -1.43 -6.51
CA ALA A 125 -1.60 -0.38 -7.51
C ALA A 125 -2.11 0.91 -6.86
N VAL A 126 -1.34 2.01 -7.00
CA VAL A 126 -1.69 3.32 -6.47
C VAL A 126 -2.10 4.28 -7.57
N GLY A 127 -3.20 4.99 -7.35
CA GLY A 127 -3.63 6.16 -8.08
C GLY A 127 -3.69 7.39 -7.16
N PHE A 128 -3.78 8.57 -7.75
CA PHE A 128 -3.85 9.81 -7.00
C PHE A 128 -4.84 10.79 -7.62
N ALA A 129 -5.57 11.50 -6.79
CA ALA A 129 -6.48 12.55 -7.24
C ALA A 129 -6.47 13.75 -6.29
N THR A 130 -6.64 14.95 -6.81
CA THR A 130 -6.91 16.13 -6.00
C THR A 130 -8.22 16.77 -6.43
N TYR A 131 -8.93 17.30 -5.47
CA TYR A 131 -10.17 18.02 -5.74
C TYR A 131 -10.31 19.24 -4.82
N ASP A 132 -11.10 20.20 -5.30
CA ASP A 132 -11.68 21.27 -4.48
C ASP A 132 -13.20 21.29 -4.73
N THR A 133 -13.70 22.24 -5.50
CA THR A 133 -15.08 22.25 -6.03
C THR A 133 -15.27 21.30 -7.21
N ARG A 134 -14.16 20.84 -7.80
CA ARG A 134 -14.10 19.90 -8.92
C ARG A 134 -12.81 19.07 -8.86
N LEU A 135 -12.77 18.02 -9.66
CA LEU A 135 -11.54 17.24 -9.82
C LEU A 135 -10.47 18.11 -10.51
N ARG A 136 -9.29 18.25 -9.87
CA ARG A 136 -8.17 19.06 -10.38
C ARG A 136 -7.14 18.20 -11.07
N ASN A 137 -6.67 17.17 -10.40
CA ASN A 137 -5.66 16.26 -10.91
C ASN A 137 -6.14 14.83 -10.76
N TYR A 138 -5.77 13.96 -11.69
CA TYR A 138 -6.09 12.54 -11.63
C TYR A 138 -4.99 11.71 -12.27
N ILE A 139 -4.45 10.78 -11.49
CA ILE A 139 -3.53 9.74 -11.94
C ILE A 139 -4.23 8.40 -11.71
N PRO A 140 -4.55 7.61 -12.74
CA PRO A 140 -5.20 6.31 -12.57
C PRO A 140 -4.30 5.33 -11.82
N ALA A 141 -4.91 4.39 -11.07
CA ALA A 141 -4.15 3.41 -10.29
C ALA A 141 -3.29 2.50 -11.17
N GLY A 142 -2.00 2.43 -10.86
CA GLY A 142 -1.01 1.59 -11.53
C GLY A 142 0.00 1.03 -10.54
N GLY A 143 0.52 -0.19 -10.83
CA GLY A 143 1.47 -0.91 -9.96
C GLY A 143 2.94 -0.79 -10.41
N ARG A 144 3.28 0.09 -11.35
CA ARG A 144 4.66 0.23 -11.84
C ARG A 144 5.46 1.19 -10.97
N PRO A 145 6.78 1.00 -10.80
CA PRO A 145 7.63 1.95 -10.05
C PRO A 145 7.56 3.40 -10.57
N ALA A 146 7.42 3.58 -11.88
CA ALA A 146 7.21 4.90 -12.50
C ALA A 146 5.94 5.61 -11.99
N GLN A 147 4.94 4.85 -11.58
CA GLN A 147 3.69 5.38 -11.04
C GLN A 147 3.91 6.15 -9.73
N LEU A 148 4.69 5.59 -8.83
CA LEU A 148 5.02 6.25 -7.56
C LEU A 148 5.72 7.59 -7.82
N LYS A 149 6.68 7.60 -8.77
CA LYS A 149 7.37 8.82 -9.15
C LYS A 149 6.38 9.90 -9.62
N SER A 150 5.46 9.54 -10.52
CA SER A 150 4.45 10.48 -11.03
C SER A 150 3.53 11.01 -9.93
N VAL A 151 3.15 10.16 -8.99
CA VAL A 151 2.34 10.58 -7.83
C VAL A 151 3.13 11.53 -6.93
N LEU A 152 4.38 11.22 -6.60
CA LEU A 152 5.20 12.06 -5.73
C LEU A 152 5.53 13.40 -6.38
N GLU A 153 5.83 13.44 -7.69
CA GLU A 153 6.05 14.69 -8.44
C GLU A 153 4.79 15.56 -8.44
N LEU A 154 3.61 14.95 -8.61
CA LEU A 154 2.36 15.70 -8.50
C LEU A 154 2.15 16.23 -7.09
N VAL A 155 2.30 15.42 -6.06
CA VAL A 155 2.16 15.83 -4.65
C VAL A 155 3.13 16.95 -4.27
N ASP A 156 4.37 16.94 -4.81
CA ASP A 156 5.36 17.98 -4.56
C ASP A 156 5.02 19.31 -5.29
N SER A 157 4.34 19.22 -6.42
CA SER A 157 3.93 20.38 -7.22
C SER A 157 2.68 21.11 -6.70
N LEU A 158 1.94 20.52 -5.76
CA LEU A 158 0.75 21.11 -5.13
C LEU A 158 1.14 22.12 -4.05
#